data_5570f68b92ece19f1980e220232398af
#
_entry.id   5570f68b92ece19f1980e220232398af
#
_cell.length_a   1.000
_cell.length_b   1.000
_cell.length_c   1.000
_cell.angle_alpha   90.00
_cell.angle_beta   90.00
_cell.angle_gamma   90.00
#
_symmetry.space_group_name_H-M   'P 1'
#
loop_
_entity.id
_entity.type
_entity.pdbx_description
1 polymer ?
#
loop_
_entity_poly.entity_id
_entity_poly.type
_entity_poly.pdbx_seq_one_letter_code
_entity_poly.pdbx_strand_id
1 'polypeptide(L)'
;MGRLIVEQIISADGYAADREGGIGFFEVSPEVGGDRESGTGPIDREQLAWLEGVDAILLGATTYRMFAEYWPSADPVVEPVAEPIARLPKHVVSNSLERAPWGDGEVEVLRGDAAASVARLKDRFEATVVWGSLQLADALFEAGLVDELRLRIVPVLIGAGRSFTPAGLGTRGLELDHAVTHPTGHVSLHYRLR
;
A
#
# COMPACT_ATOMS: atom_id res chain seq x y z
N MET A 1 4.56 -18.89 -9.45
CA MET A 1 4.81 -18.06 -8.26
C MET A 1 4.27 -16.67 -8.54
N GLY A 2 3.33 -16.19 -7.73
CA GLY A 2 2.69 -14.90 -7.94
C GLY A 2 3.61 -13.71 -7.69
N ARG A 3 3.13 -12.51 -8.03
CA ARG A 3 3.82 -11.23 -7.85
C ARG A 3 3.53 -10.64 -6.47
N LEU A 4 4.55 -10.10 -5.82
CA LEU A 4 4.39 -9.28 -4.63
C LEU A 4 4.68 -7.82 -4.99
N ILE A 5 3.68 -6.99 -4.81
CA ILE A 5 3.70 -5.58 -5.15
C ILE A 5 3.73 -4.78 -3.85
N VAL A 6 4.76 -3.98 -3.63
CA VAL A 6 4.76 -3.01 -2.52
C VAL A 6 4.23 -1.69 -3.06
N GLU A 7 3.12 -1.22 -2.52
CA GLU A 7 2.60 0.11 -2.80
C GLU A 7 2.82 1.04 -1.61
N GLN A 8 3.42 2.20 -1.88
CA GLN A 8 3.65 3.23 -0.87
C GLN A 8 3.19 4.60 -1.38
N ILE A 9 2.52 5.34 -0.51
CA ILE A 9 2.28 6.76 -0.71
C ILE A 9 3.44 7.50 -0.05
N ILE A 10 4.09 8.38 -0.80
CA ILE A 10 5.27 9.09 -0.34
C ILE A 10 5.20 10.58 -0.65
N SER A 11 5.89 11.39 0.16
CA SER A 11 6.16 12.80 -0.18
C SER A 11 7.11 12.91 -1.38
N ALA A 12 7.17 14.08 -2.01
CA ALA A 12 8.06 14.32 -3.15
C ALA A 12 9.55 14.20 -2.77
N ASP A 13 9.89 14.33 -1.49
CA ASP A 13 11.23 14.10 -0.95
C ASP A 13 11.45 12.69 -0.38
N GLY A 14 10.53 11.73 -0.67
CA GLY A 14 10.76 10.30 -0.52
C GLY A 14 10.41 9.68 0.83
N TYR A 15 9.62 10.34 1.66
CA TYR A 15 9.19 9.81 2.96
C TYR A 15 7.78 9.22 2.89
N ALA A 16 7.58 8.06 3.50
CA ALA A 16 6.30 7.37 3.61
C ALA A 16 5.57 7.64 4.95
N ALA A 17 6.26 8.23 5.91
CA ALA A 17 5.70 8.74 7.16
C ALA A 17 6.57 9.88 7.68
N ASP A 18 6.01 10.78 8.48
CA ASP A 18 6.75 11.84 9.16
C ASP A 18 7.63 11.29 10.32
N ARG A 19 8.27 12.18 11.09
CA ARG A 19 9.16 11.78 12.20
C ARG A 19 8.43 11.05 13.32
N GLU A 20 7.17 11.35 13.52
CA GLU A 20 6.29 10.77 14.54
C GLU A 20 5.59 9.49 14.03
N GLY A 21 5.79 9.12 12.75
CA GLY A 21 5.12 8.00 12.10
C GLY A 21 3.75 8.35 11.52
N GLY A 22 3.40 9.63 11.48
CA GLY A 22 2.14 10.13 10.93
C GLY A 22 2.12 10.12 9.40
N ILE A 23 0.94 10.06 8.84
CA ILE A 23 0.66 10.07 7.40
C ILE A 23 -0.21 11.27 6.97
N GLY A 24 -0.38 12.26 7.85
CA GLY A 24 -1.23 13.43 7.63
C GLY A 24 -0.86 14.26 6.39
N PHE A 25 0.36 14.14 5.88
CA PHE A 25 0.76 14.81 4.65
C PHE A 25 0.03 14.28 3.39
N PHE A 26 -0.64 13.13 3.46
CA PHE A 26 -1.49 12.63 2.38
C PHE A 26 -2.67 13.57 2.08
N GLU A 27 -3.12 14.32 3.11
CA GLU A 27 -4.26 15.21 3.04
C GLU A 27 -3.89 16.62 2.56
N VAL A 28 -2.58 16.94 2.51
CA VAL A 28 -2.06 18.26 2.12
C VAL A 28 -2.02 18.44 0.60
N SER A 29 -2.89 17.77 -0.13
CA SER A 29 -2.95 17.95 -1.58
C SER A 29 -3.68 19.24 -1.93
N PRO A 30 -3.16 20.09 -2.83
CA PRO A 30 -3.90 21.24 -3.30
C PRO A 30 -5.18 20.74 -3.98
N GLU A 31 -6.31 21.26 -3.54
CA GLU A 31 -7.60 21.05 -4.21
C GLU A 31 -7.53 21.67 -5.61
N VAL A 32 -7.14 20.89 -6.59
CA VAL A 32 -7.28 21.31 -7.98
C VAL A 32 -8.59 20.73 -8.47
N GLY A 33 -9.68 21.54 -8.32
CA GLY A 33 -10.89 21.46 -9.11
C GLY A 33 -11.48 20.07 -9.39
N GLY A 34 -11.50 19.18 -8.42
CA GLY A 34 -12.24 17.93 -8.49
C GLY A 34 -13.58 18.10 -7.77
N ASP A 35 -14.68 17.86 -8.49
CA ASP A 35 -15.99 17.76 -7.87
C ASP A 35 -15.96 16.67 -6.79
N ARG A 36 -15.85 17.07 -5.52
CA ARG A 36 -16.09 16.17 -4.39
C ARG A 36 -17.51 15.59 -4.39
N GLU A 37 -18.41 16.16 -5.19
CA GLU A 37 -19.78 15.65 -5.35
C GLU A 37 -19.88 14.36 -6.16
N SER A 38 -18.89 14.00 -6.98
CA SER A 38 -18.95 12.77 -7.82
C SER A 38 -18.19 11.54 -7.28
N GLY A 39 -17.53 11.65 -6.14
CA GLY A 39 -16.90 10.53 -5.45
C GLY A 39 -15.73 9.82 -6.17
N THR A 40 -15.41 10.19 -7.42
CA THR A 40 -14.39 9.46 -8.20
C THR A 40 -13.44 10.42 -8.91
N GLY A 41 -12.38 10.82 -8.21
CA GLY A 41 -11.30 11.63 -8.78
C GLY A 41 -10.42 10.85 -9.79
N PRO A 42 -9.53 11.54 -10.53
CA PRO A 42 -8.61 10.89 -11.47
C PRO A 42 -7.68 9.87 -10.79
N ILE A 43 -7.27 10.12 -9.56
CA ILE A 43 -6.41 9.22 -8.76
C ILE A 43 -7.19 7.95 -8.40
N ASP A 44 -8.46 8.08 -8.01
CA ASP A 44 -9.28 6.94 -7.63
C ASP A 44 -9.58 6.05 -8.84
N ARG A 45 -9.83 6.62 -10.02
CA ARG A 45 -10.02 5.84 -11.24
C ARG A 45 -8.77 5.04 -11.62
N GLU A 46 -7.59 5.63 -11.51
CA GLU A 46 -6.32 4.93 -11.75
C GLU A 46 -6.12 3.81 -10.72
N GLN A 47 -6.40 4.09 -9.45
CA GLN A 47 -6.30 3.12 -8.38
C GLN A 47 -7.29 1.96 -8.55
N LEU A 48 -8.54 2.24 -8.89
CA LEU A 48 -9.57 1.22 -9.14
C LEU A 48 -9.20 0.32 -10.32
N ALA A 49 -8.78 0.92 -11.44
CA ALA A 49 -8.35 0.17 -12.63
C ALA A 49 -7.15 -0.75 -12.31
N TRP A 50 -6.19 -0.26 -11.53
CA TRP A 50 -5.05 -1.05 -11.11
C TRP A 50 -5.45 -2.20 -10.18
N LEU A 51 -6.39 -1.97 -9.25
CA LEU A 51 -6.89 -2.99 -8.32
C LEU A 51 -7.65 -4.14 -8.98
N GLU A 52 -8.10 -3.99 -10.22
CA GLU A 52 -8.69 -5.10 -10.99
C GLU A 52 -7.68 -6.24 -11.22
N GLY A 53 -6.38 -5.92 -11.23
CA GLY A 53 -5.29 -6.88 -11.39
C GLY A 53 -4.68 -7.38 -10.06
N VAL A 54 -5.32 -7.10 -8.91
CA VAL A 54 -4.87 -7.51 -7.57
C VAL A 54 -5.80 -8.59 -7.00
N ASP A 55 -5.22 -9.66 -6.46
CA ASP A 55 -5.96 -10.81 -5.93
C ASP A 55 -6.01 -10.86 -4.40
N ALA A 56 -5.07 -10.21 -3.71
CA ALA A 56 -5.00 -10.20 -2.26
C ALA A 56 -4.31 -8.95 -1.71
N ILE A 57 -4.67 -8.60 -0.47
CA ILE A 57 -4.06 -7.51 0.30
C ILE A 57 -3.26 -8.10 1.46
N LEU A 58 -2.03 -7.67 1.62
CA LEU A 58 -1.15 -8.04 2.73
C LEU A 58 -0.84 -6.83 3.58
N LEU A 59 -1.03 -6.95 4.89
CA LEU A 59 -0.84 -5.89 5.87
C LEU A 59 0.11 -6.34 6.98
N GLY A 60 0.87 -5.42 7.53
CA GLY A 60 1.49 -5.58 8.85
C GLY A 60 0.51 -5.15 9.95
N ALA A 61 0.79 -5.53 11.19
CA ALA A 61 -0.14 -5.34 12.30
C ALA A 61 -0.57 -3.88 12.54
N THR A 62 0.32 -2.91 12.36
CA THR A 62 0.00 -1.48 12.55
C THR A 62 -0.98 -0.99 11.48
N THR A 63 -0.65 -1.22 10.22
CA THR A 63 -1.51 -0.85 9.09
C THR A 63 -2.84 -1.59 9.14
N TYR A 64 -2.83 -2.87 9.52
CA TYR A 64 -4.05 -3.63 9.72
C TYR A 64 -4.99 -2.96 10.73
N ARG A 65 -4.50 -2.51 11.88
CA ARG A 65 -5.36 -1.85 12.90
C ARG A 65 -6.00 -0.57 12.35
N MET A 66 -5.21 0.27 11.66
CA MET A 66 -5.73 1.49 11.00
C MET A 66 -6.80 1.14 9.96
N PHE A 67 -6.53 0.13 9.13
CA PHE A 67 -7.44 -0.30 8.08
C PHE A 67 -8.71 -0.93 8.62
N ALA A 68 -8.62 -1.78 9.65
CA ALA A 68 -9.76 -2.46 10.27
C ALA A 68 -10.68 -1.49 11.04
N GLU A 69 -10.15 -0.36 11.51
CA GLU A 69 -10.93 0.71 12.14
C GLU A 69 -11.71 1.53 11.10
N TYR A 70 -11.13 1.81 9.95
CA TYR A 70 -11.68 2.74 8.95
C TYR A 70 -12.50 2.05 7.85
N TRP A 71 -11.90 1.08 7.13
CA TRP A 71 -12.44 0.58 5.88
C TRP A 71 -13.76 -0.21 5.99
N PRO A 72 -14.03 -0.99 7.05
CA PRO A 72 -15.30 -1.71 7.16
C PRO A 72 -16.54 -0.81 7.18
N SER A 73 -16.38 0.46 7.60
CA SER A 73 -17.46 1.46 7.70
C SER A 73 -17.37 2.57 6.64
N ALA A 74 -16.35 2.54 5.77
CA ALA A 74 -16.17 3.54 4.72
C ALA A 74 -17.29 3.46 3.68
N ASP A 75 -17.86 4.62 3.33
CA ASP A 75 -18.90 4.72 2.30
C ASP A 75 -18.28 4.63 0.90
N PRO A 76 -18.61 3.61 0.08
CA PRO A 76 -18.06 3.48 -1.27
C PRO A 76 -18.39 4.65 -2.21
N VAL A 77 -19.40 5.44 -1.91
CA VAL A 77 -19.74 6.66 -2.69
C VAL A 77 -18.71 7.76 -2.45
N VAL A 78 -18.18 7.85 -1.22
CA VAL A 78 -17.17 8.83 -0.82
C VAL A 78 -15.76 8.29 -1.07
N GLU A 79 -15.57 7.00 -0.77
CA GLU A 79 -14.30 6.27 -0.86
C GLU A 79 -14.43 5.09 -1.84
N PRO A 80 -14.33 5.32 -3.16
CA PRO A 80 -14.58 4.26 -4.16
C PRO A 80 -13.70 3.03 -4.01
N VAL A 81 -12.50 3.16 -3.41
CA VAL A 81 -11.61 2.03 -3.13
C VAL A 81 -12.09 1.14 -1.99
N ALA A 82 -13.10 1.55 -1.21
CA ALA A 82 -13.67 0.74 -0.14
C ALA A 82 -14.28 -0.57 -0.65
N GLU A 83 -14.90 -0.56 -1.85
CA GLU A 83 -15.48 -1.76 -2.45
C GLU A 83 -14.42 -2.83 -2.78
N PRO A 84 -13.36 -2.56 -3.56
CA PRO A 84 -12.31 -3.55 -3.78
C PRO A 84 -11.59 -3.94 -2.49
N ILE A 85 -11.39 -3.02 -1.53
CA ILE A 85 -10.82 -3.37 -0.23
C ILE A 85 -11.74 -4.33 0.54
N ALA A 86 -13.05 -4.12 0.53
CA ALA A 86 -13.99 -5.04 1.18
C ALA A 86 -13.94 -6.45 0.55
N ARG A 87 -13.90 -6.53 -0.78
CA ARG A 87 -13.99 -7.76 -1.55
C ARG A 87 -12.71 -8.61 -1.52
N LEU A 88 -11.54 -7.98 -1.66
CA LEU A 88 -10.27 -8.71 -1.78
C LEU A 88 -9.93 -9.48 -0.50
N PRO A 89 -9.44 -10.73 -0.58
CA PRO A 89 -8.88 -11.45 0.54
C PRO A 89 -7.77 -10.62 1.22
N LYS A 90 -7.79 -10.60 2.55
CA LYS A 90 -6.80 -9.88 3.36
C LYS A 90 -6.03 -10.82 4.25
N HIS A 91 -4.75 -10.53 4.41
CA HIS A 91 -3.84 -11.27 5.28
C HIS A 91 -3.07 -10.27 6.14
N VAL A 92 -2.82 -10.62 7.40
CA VAL A 92 -1.99 -9.80 8.28
C VAL A 92 -0.80 -10.59 8.80
N VAL A 93 0.42 -10.08 8.60
CA VAL A 93 1.63 -10.66 9.19
C VAL A 93 1.79 -10.13 10.61
N SER A 94 1.68 -11.00 11.59
CA SER A 94 1.86 -10.64 12.99
C SER A 94 2.09 -11.85 13.89
N ASN A 95 3.05 -11.73 14.81
CA ASN A 95 3.28 -12.71 15.88
C ASN A 95 2.58 -12.34 17.19
N SER A 96 2.02 -11.12 17.31
CA SER A 96 1.40 -10.61 18.54
C SER A 96 -0.13 -10.53 18.46
N LEU A 97 -0.73 -10.48 17.29
CA LEU A 97 -2.18 -10.48 17.12
C LEU A 97 -2.73 -11.89 17.36
N GLU A 98 -3.61 -12.06 18.32
CA GLU A 98 -4.32 -13.33 18.55
C GLU A 98 -5.43 -13.52 17.52
N ARG A 99 -6.16 -12.46 17.21
CA ARG A 99 -7.24 -12.40 16.24
C ARG A 99 -7.14 -11.13 15.39
N ALA A 100 -7.76 -11.16 14.23
CA ALA A 100 -7.77 -10.03 13.29
C ALA A 100 -9.19 -9.77 12.75
N PRO A 101 -10.12 -9.20 13.56
CA PRO A 101 -11.47 -8.86 13.13
C PRO A 101 -11.46 -7.83 11.99
N TRP A 102 -12.44 -7.94 11.07
CA TRP A 102 -12.65 -7.01 9.98
C TRP A 102 -14.15 -6.93 9.68
N GLY A 103 -14.80 -5.85 10.13
CA GLY A 103 -16.27 -5.79 10.14
C GLY A 103 -16.86 -6.98 10.89
N ASP A 104 -17.80 -7.68 10.27
CA ASP A 104 -18.41 -8.89 10.84
C ASP A 104 -17.58 -10.18 10.62
N GLY A 105 -16.44 -10.08 9.92
CA GLY A 105 -15.56 -11.20 9.59
C GLY A 105 -14.23 -11.18 10.32
N GLU A 106 -13.29 -11.96 9.80
CA GLU A 106 -11.93 -12.08 10.34
C GLU A 106 -10.91 -12.22 9.21
N VAL A 107 -9.75 -11.59 9.36
CA VAL A 107 -8.61 -11.66 8.43
C VAL A 107 -7.66 -12.78 8.87
N GLU A 108 -7.08 -13.51 7.92
CA GLU A 108 -6.09 -14.55 8.21
C GLU A 108 -4.80 -13.93 8.80
N VAL A 109 -4.40 -14.41 9.99
CA VAL A 109 -3.14 -14.00 10.63
C VAL A 109 -2.03 -14.97 10.24
N LEU A 110 -1.04 -14.45 9.52
CA LEU A 110 0.18 -15.16 9.13
C LEU A 110 1.23 -15.01 10.23
N ARG A 111 1.59 -16.14 10.86
CA ARG A 111 2.52 -16.16 12.00
C ARG A 111 3.89 -16.71 11.60
N GLY A 112 4.88 -16.45 12.46
CA GLY A 112 6.25 -16.91 12.31
C GLY A 112 7.09 -15.96 11.49
N ASP A 113 8.01 -16.51 10.70
CA ASP A 113 8.87 -15.72 9.82
C ASP A 113 8.06 -15.08 8.69
N ALA A 114 8.20 -13.76 8.54
CA ALA A 114 7.43 -12.98 7.57
C ALA A 114 7.76 -13.39 6.13
N ALA A 115 9.04 -13.56 5.81
CA ALA A 115 9.48 -13.91 4.45
C ALA A 115 8.97 -15.29 4.05
N ALA A 116 9.08 -16.28 4.95
CA ALA A 116 8.58 -17.64 4.69
C ALA A 116 7.05 -17.67 4.54
N SER A 117 6.33 -16.87 5.32
CA SER A 117 4.86 -16.79 5.24
C SER A 117 4.41 -16.14 3.93
N VAL A 118 5.08 -15.07 3.52
CA VAL A 118 4.76 -14.36 2.27
C VAL A 118 5.18 -15.17 1.04
N ALA A 119 6.29 -15.92 1.10
CA ALA A 119 6.66 -16.83 0.02
C ALA A 119 5.54 -17.85 -0.27
N ARG A 120 4.95 -18.46 0.79
CA ARG A 120 3.79 -19.36 0.64
C ARG A 120 2.54 -18.63 0.13
N LEU A 121 2.34 -17.36 0.48
CA LEU A 121 1.22 -16.56 0.00
C LEU A 121 1.32 -16.34 -1.52
N LYS A 122 2.53 -16.11 -2.05
CA LYS A 122 2.79 -16.00 -3.49
C LYS A 122 2.44 -17.26 -4.30
N ASP A 123 2.32 -18.42 -3.67
CA ASP A 123 1.83 -19.65 -4.32
C ASP A 123 0.30 -19.73 -4.37
N ARG A 124 -0.39 -18.93 -3.55
CA ARG A 124 -1.86 -18.90 -3.44
C ARG A 124 -2.51 -17.84 -4.34
N PHE A 125 -1.83 -16.75 -4.62
CA PHE A 125 -2.35 -15.59 -5.34
C PHE A 125 -1.39 -15.16 -6.45
N GLU A 126 -1.93 -14.70 -7.59
CA GLU A 126 -1.12 -14.22 -8.71
C GLU A 126 -0.57 -12.82 -8.48
N ALA A 127 -1.32 -11.95 -7.79
CA ALA A 127 -0.90 -10.61 -7.47
C ALA A 127 -1.33 -10.22 -6.04
N THR A 128 -0.35 -10.07 -5.14
CA THR A 128 -0.59 -9.62 -3.76
C THR A 128 -0.01 -8.23 -3.56
N VAL A 129 -0.83 -7.28 -3.10
CA VAL A 129 -0.35 -5.94 -2.73
C VAL A 129 -0.04 -5.84 -1.24
N VAL A 130 1.10 -5.26 -0.91
CA VAL A 130 1.46 -4.81 0.45
C VAL A 130 1.17 -3.33 0.54
N TRP A 131 0.24 -2.95 1.41
CA TRP A 131 -0.06 -1.54 1.66
C TRP A 131 0.56 -1.05 2.96
N GLY A 132 1.17 0.15 2.89
CA GLY A 132 1.86 0.75 4.01
C GLY A 132 2.86 -0.23 4.64
N SER A 133 2.69 -0.53 5.95
CA SER A 133 3.38 -1.63 6.62
C SER A 133 4.89 -1.59 6.46
N LEU A 134 5.50 -0.42 6.71
CA LEU A 134 6.91 -0.14 6.40
C LEU A 134 7.89 -1.19 6.95
N GLN A 135 7.67 -1.68 8.18
CA GLN A 135 8.52 -2.73 8.75
C GLN A 135 8.38 -4.08 8.02
N LEU A 136 7.17 -4.41 7.59
CA LEU A 136 6.94 -5.61 6.78
C LEU A 136 7.58 -5.45 5.41
N ALA A 137 7.38 -4.30 4.75
CA ALA A 137 7.99 -3.99 3.47
C ALA A 137 9.52 -4.08 3.54
N ASP A 138 10.16 -3.57 4.62
CA ASP A 138 11.61 -3.70 4.83
C ASP A 138 12.05 -5.17 4.79
N ALA A 139 11.41 -6.01 5.60
CA ALA A 139 11.75 -7.44 5.66
C ALA A 139 11.57 -8.15 4.30
N LEU A 140 10.55 -7.73 3.52
CA LEU A 140 10.29 -8.29 2.20
C LEU A 140 11.30 -7.82 1.16
N PHE A 141 11.74 -6.56 1.20
CA PHE A 141 12.83 -6.04 0.37
C PHE A 141 14.16 -6.72 0.70
N GLU A 142 14.49 -6.87 1.98
CA GLU A 142 15.71 -7.56 2.44
C GLU A 142 15.73 -9.03 2.03
N ALA A 143 14.57 -9.70 2.07
CA ALA A 143 14.42 -11.09 1.62
C ALA A 143 14.37 -11.26 0.10
N GLY A 144 14.37 -10.17 -0.69
CA GLY A 144 14.28 -10.22 -2.16
C GLY A 144 12.95 -10.78 -2.68
N LEU A 145 11.86 -10.62 -1.91
CA LEU A 145 10.54 -11.15 -2.27
C LEU A 145 9.68 -10.16 -3.07
N VAL A 146 10.06 -8.88 -3.10
CA VAL A 146 9.31 -7.83 -3.80
C VAL A 146 9.62 -7.90 -5.29
N ASP A 147 8.61 -8.07 -6.12
CA ASP A 147 8.71 -8.13 -7.57
C ASP A 147 8.45 -6.76 -8.22
N GLU A 148 7.47 -6.02 -7.65
CA GLU A 148 7.04 -4.73 -8.18
C GLU A 148 6.95 -3.70 -7.06
N LEU A 149 7.28 -2.46 -7.41
CA LEU A 149 7.17 -1.29 -6.54
C LEU A 149 6.24 -0.27 -7.21
N ARG A 150 5.19 0.10 -6.49
CA ARG A 150 4.29 1.17 -6.91
C ARG A 150 4.40 2.33 -5.92
N LEU A 151 4.79 3.49 -6.43
CA LEU A 151 4.91 4.73 -5.66
C LEU A 151 3.82 5.70 -6.07
N ARG A 152 3.08 6.20 -5.10
CA ARG A 152 2.15 7.32 -5.26
C ARG A 152 2.77 8.54 -4.59
N ILE A 153 3.29 9.45 -5.41
CA ILE A 153 4.01 10.64 -4.93
C ILE A 153 3.03 11.77 -4.73
N VAL A 154 2.92 12.24 -3.49
CA VAL A 154 2.16 13.44 -3.11
C VAL A 154 3.05 14.66 -3.37
N PRO A 155 2.53 15.75 -3.96
CA PRO A 155 3.32 16.94 -4.30
C PRO A 155 3.60 17.82 -3.08
N VAL A 156 4.21 17.25 -2.04
CA VAL A 156 4.59 17.93 -0.79
C VAL A 156 6.01 17.56 -0.38
N LEU A 157 6.68 18.45 0.33
CA LEU A 157 7.95 18.19 0.99
C LEU A 157 7.71 18.19 2.50
N ILE A 158 8.20 17.16 3.20
CA ILE A 158 8.10 17.07 4.67
C ILE A 158 9.45 17.18 5.37
N GLY A 159 10.55 17.14 4.61
CA GLY A 159 11.92 17.44 5.06
C GLY A 159 12.58 16.36 5.90
N ALA A 160 11.81 15.50 6.56
CA ALA A 160 12.33 14.37 7.34
C ALA A 160 11.20 13.40 7.69
N GLY A 161 11.57 12.12 7.83
CA GLY A 161 10.61 11.07 8.14
C GLY A 161 11.17 9.66 7.95
N ARG A 162 10.28 8.71 7.81
CA ARG A 162 10.60 7.31 7.53
C ARG A 162 10.56 7.06 6.02
N SER A 163 11.68 6.64 5.45
CA SER A 163 11.75 6.17 4.07
C SER A 163 10.84 4.95 3.85
N PHE A 164 10.42 4.73 2.61
CA PHE A 164 9.66 3.54 2.19
C PHE A 164 10.52 2.27 2.03
N THR A 165 11.84 2.40 2.11
CA THR A 165 12.80 1.29 2.02
C THR A 165 13.68 1.22 3.26
N PRO A 166 14.22 0.03 3.61
CA PRO A 166 15.18 -0.09 4.70
C PRO A 166 16.50 0.63 4.38
N ALA A 167 17.09 1.26 5.38
CA ALA A 167 18.35 2.00 5.22
C ALA A 167 19.52 1.14 4.72
N GLY A 168 19.48 -0.17 5.01
CA GLY A 168 20.52 -1.14 4.65
C GLY A 168 20.32 -1.84 3.30
N LEU A 169 19.29 -1.48 2.51
CA LEU A 169 18.95 -2.21 1.29
C LEU A 169 20.06 -2.24 0.23
N GLY A 170 20.92 -1.24 0.23
CA GLY A 170 21.91 -1.04 -0.82
C GLY A 170 21.29 -0.66 -2.16
N THR A 171 22.10 -0.66 -3.23
CA THR A 171 21.62 -0.30 -4.56
C THR A 171 20.83 -1.45 -5.19
N ARG A 172 19.63 -1.16 -5.67
CA ARG A 172 18.80 -2.07 -6.47
C ARG A 172 18.41 -1.40 -7.78
N GLY A 173 18.48 -2.12 -8.87
CA GLY A 173 18.02 -1.66 -10.19
C GLY A 173 16.49 -1.75 -10.25
N LEU A 174 15.87 -0.71 -10.80
CA LEU A 174 14.46 -0.67 -11.10
C LEU A 174 14.26 -0.49 -12.61
N GLU A 175 13.26 -1.16 -13.15
CA GLU A 175 12.80 -0.96 -14.51
C GLU A 175 11.44 -0.26 -14.47
N LEU A 176 11.37 0.95 -15.04
CA LEU A 176 10.11 1.67 -15.12
C LEU A 176 9.18 0.95 -16.10
N ASP A 177 8.04 0.50 -15.60
CA ASP A 177 6.97 -0.06 -16.42
C ASP A 177 6.13 1.07 -17.01
N HIS A 178 5.54 1.91 -16.16
CA HIS A 178 4.84 3.12 -16.60
C HIS A 178 4.77 4.17 -15.48
N ALA A 179 4.38 5.40 -15.89
CA ALA A 179 4.14 6.52 -15.00
C ALA A 179 2.83 7.20 -15.37
N VAL A 180 2.07 7.61 -14.36
CA VAL A 180 0.83 8.37 -14.53
C VAL A 180 0.94 9.68 -13.76
N THR A 181 0.62 10.79 -14.42
CA THR A 181 0.54 12.11 -13.80
C THR A 181 -0.92 12.52 -13.63
N HIS A 182 -1.22 13.14 -12.50
CA HIS A 182 -2.58 13.57 -12.18
C HIS A 182 -2.68 15.10 -12.16
N PRO A 183 -3.83 15.67 -12.51
CA PRO A 183 -4.03 17.14 -12.50
C PRO A 183 -3.76 17.79 -11.13
N THR A 184 -3.89 17.03 -10.06
CA THR A 184 -3.60 17.43 -8.68
C THR A 184 -2.09 17.53 -8.38
N GLY A 185 -1.21 17.23 -9.34
CA GLY A 185 0.24 17.19 -9.15
C GLY A 185 0.77 15.87 -8.60
N HIS A 186 -0.09 14.91 -8.26
CA HIS A 186 0.35 13.57 -7.88
C HIS A 186 0.95 12.82 -9.06
N VAL A 187 1.88 11.91 -8.76
CA VAL A 187 2.50 11.03 -9.75
C VAL A 187 2.46 9.59 -9.25
N SER A 188 1.96 8.67 -10.07
CA SER A 188 2.06 7.23 -9.82
C SER A 188 3.21 6.66 -10.67
N LEU A 189 4.14 5.96 -10.03
CA LEU A 189 5.27 5.29 -10.69
C LEU A 189 5.17 3.80 -10.45
N HIS A 190 5.27 3.01 -11.51
CA HIS A 190 5.24 1.55 -11.44
C HIS A 190 6.58 1.01 -11.93
N TYR A 191 7.25 0.25 -11.07
CA TYR A 191 8.56 -0.33 -11.33
C TYR A 191 8.55 -1.85 -11.14
N ARG A 192 9.36 -2.55 -11.95
CA ARG A 192 9.78 -3.93 -11.68
C ARG A 192 11.16 -3.92 -11.04
N LEU A 193 11.36 -4.76 -10.03
CA LEU A 193 12.67 -4.98 -9.41
C LEU A 193 13.47 -5.97 -10.28
N ARG A 194 14.79 -5.70 -10.39
CA ARG A 194 15.76 -6.54 -11.13
C ARG A 194 16.65 -7.32 -10.16
#